data_b3c993438ee0b66a808eea7a21bcf33d
#
_entry.id   b3c993438ee0b66a808eea7a21bcf33d
#
_cell.length_a   1.000
_cell.length_b   1.000
_cell.length_c   1.000
_cell.angle_alpha   90.00
_cell.angle_beta   90.00
_cell.angle_gamma   90.00
#
_symmetry.space_group_name_H-M   'P 1'
#
loop_
_entity.id
_entity.type
_entity.pdbx_description
1 polymer ?
#
loop_
_entity_poly.entity_id
_entity_poly.type
_entity_poly.pdbx_seq_one_letter_code
_entity_poly.pdbx_strand_id
1 'polypeptide(L)'
;MITATWPFFGTTGTRPTVVILAATLGIFAPGQDGFAQGCIPARHIALSLGAEGITYLEPNHWDISLSYRYLHSADIFSGYDEQPQFKAGGSNNVTTIHSFAVGLTYAFTTRLSASLFLPFTDGEGTNMHDDGKRHTMHAGGLGDIRLVGNAWLWDPARNPKGNILLSLGVKAPTGDYRATDYFYTRTGPVLRPVHVSIQPGDGGWGIVPEVQAYRQILQNAYGYLAGFYLINPRVKNGTETLRPTPGHVVINSVPDQYQGRAGLSYVVWPEQGVALSLGARIDGIPVRDLIGGGDDGFRQAGFAIYLDPGLIISRGRYTFSLSGPVALVRNEEQSVRDAKAGVRSFGGFADFLIVASISRRF
;
A
#
# COMPACT_ATOMS: atom_id res chain seq x y z
N MET A 1 -33.03 -58.05 -15.40
CA MET A 1 -32.52 -59.40 -15.64
C MET A 1 -31.10 -59.23 -16.19
N ILE A 2 -30.14 -59.44 -15.30
CA ILE A 2 -29.20 -60.56 -15.34
C ILE A 2 -28.04 -60.33 -16.31
N THR A 3 -26.96 -60.09 -15.73
CA THR A 3 -25.60 -60.64 -15.43
C THR A 3 -24.59 -60.29 -16.51
N ALA A 4 -23.52 -59.63 -16.16
CA ALA A 4 -22.22 -60.04 -15.66
C ALA A 4 -21.49 -61.09 -16.56
N THR A 5 -20.29 -60.73 -17.00
CA THR A 5 -19.04 -61.48 -16.74
C THR A 5 -17.85 -60.91 -17.54
N TRP A 6 -16.71 -60.78 -16.86
CA TRP A 6 -15.36 -60.70 -17.40
C TRP A 6 -14.86 -62.10 -17.85
N PRO A 7 -13.85 -62.28 -18.71
CA PRO A 7 -12.46 -62.23 -18.24
C PRO A 7 -11.34 -61.87 -19.25
N PHE A 8 -10.21 -61.43 -18.70
CA PHE A 8 -8.77 -61.68 -18.95
C PHE A 8 -8.23 -62.23 -20.30
N PHE A 9 -7.15 -61.63 -20.72
CA PHE A 9 -5.77 -62.05 -21.11
C PHE A 9 -5.24 -60.97 -22.08
N GLY A 10 -4.18 -60.27 -21.90
CA GLY A 10 -2.80 -60.48 -21.66
C GLY A 10 -2.01 -60.54 -22.99
N THR A 11 -1.29 -59.44 -23.38
CA THR A 11 -0.05 -59.59 -24.15
C THR A 11 0.85 -58.36 -23.93
N THR A 12 2.08 -58.68 -23.61
CA THR A 12 3.25 -57.82 -23.44
C THR A 12 3.61 -57.07 -24.74
N GLY A 13 3.66 -55.75 -24.66
CA GLY A 13 4.20 -54.90 -25.70
C GLY A 13 5.05 -53.80 -25.11
N THR A 14 6.36 -53.97 -25.15
CA THR A 14 7.35 -52.94 -24.82
C THR A 14 7.18 -51.73 -25.73
N ARG A 15 6.81 -50.59 -25.11
CA ARG A 15 6.82 -49.29 -25.81
C ARG A 15 8.22 -48.67 -25.68
N PRO A 16 8.82 -48.21 -26.78
CA PRO A 16 10.07 -47.51 -26.75
C PRO A 16 9.84 -46.13 -26.12
N THR A 17 10.59 -45.84 -25.05
CA THR A 17 10.67 -44.52 -24.44
C THR A 17 11.45 -43.62 -25.40
N VAL A 18 10.75 -42.78 -26.14
CA VAL A 18 11.40 -41.69 -26.89
C VAL A 18 11.74 -40.60 -25.90
N VAL A 19 13.01 -40.53 -25.52
CA VAL A 19 13.58 -39.40 -24.78
C VAL A 19 13.75 -38.26 -25.79
N ILE A 20 12.80 -37.31 -25.80
CA ILE A 20 12.98 -36.05 -26.51
C ILE A 20 13.87 -35.19 -25.61
N LEU A 21 15.14 -35.12 -25.98
CA LEU A 21 16.08 -34.13 -25.44
C LEU A 21 15.67 -32.78 -26.04
N ALA A 22 14.79 -32.05 -25.33
CA ALA A 22 14.52 -30.66 -25.63
C ALA A 22 15.76 -29.84 -25.19
N ALA A 23 16.61 -29.56 -26.15
CA ALA A 23 17.65 -28.53 -26.00
C ALA A 23 16.92 -27.18 -25.83
N THR A 24 16.75 -26.73 -24.57
CA THR A 24 16.35 -25.37 -24.26
C THR A 24 17.51 -24.45 -24.66
N LEU A 25 17.43 -23.90 -25.87
CA LEU A 25 18.13 -22.67 -26.17
C LEU A 25 17.60 -21.62 -25.20
N GLY A 26 18.37 -21.32 -24.17
CA GLY A 26 18.15 -20.16 -23.31
C GLY A 26 18.26 -18.90 -24.15
N ILE A 27 17.15 -18.39 -24.64
CA ILE A 27 17.05 -17.02 -25.08
C ILE A 27 17.18 -16.19 -23.82
N PHE A 28 18.36 -15.57 -23.63
CA PHE A 28 18.54 -14.51 -22.65
C PHE A 28 17.59 -13.37 -23.05
N ALA A 29 16.39 -13.37 -22.49
CA ALA A 29 15.57 -12.18 -22.46
C ALA A 29 16.33 -11.14 -21.61
N PRO A 30 16.49 -9.88 -22.07
CA PRO A 30 17.06 -8.82 -21.24
C PRO A 30 16.25 -8.72 -19.96
N GLY A 31 16.92 -8.74 -18.81
CA GLY A 31 16.31 -8.76 -17.50
C GLY A 31 15.23 -7.70 -17.36
N GLN A 32 14.00 -8.15 -17.12
CA GLN A 32 12.90 -7.28 -16.73
C GLN A 32 13.07 -7.01 -15.25
N ASP A 33 13.54 -5.80 -14.94
CA ASP A 33 13.70 -5.36 -13.56
C ASP A 33 12.31 -5.16 -12.94
N GLY A 34 12.02 -5.88 -11.87
CA GLY A 34 10.80 -5.72 -11.07
C GLY A 34 10.88 -4.47 -10.21
N PHE A 35 9.87 -3.62 -10.26
CA PHE A 35 9.79 -2.36 -9.52
C PHE A 35 8.61 -2.37 -8.56
N ALA A 36 8.83 -1.90 -7.32
CA ALA A 36 7.82 -1.91 -6.27
C ALA A 36 6.97 -0.62 -6.29
N GLN A 37 5.86 -0.61 -7.02
CA GLN A 37 4.87 0.47 -6.97
C GLN A 37 3.86 0.30 -5.81
N GLY A 38 3.73 -0.90 -5.26
CA GLY A 38 2.86 -1.25 -4.14
C GLY A 38 3.11 -0.49 -2.84
N CYS A 39 4.12 0.38 -2.82
CA CYS A 39 4.42 1.25 -1.69
C CYS A 39 3.54 2.52 -1.61
N ILE A 40 2.81 2.85 -2.67
CA ILE A 40 2.02 4.09 -2.76
C ILE A 40 0.81 4.13 -1.81
N PRO A 41 -0.01 3.04 -1.62
CA PRO A 41 -1.15 3.09 -0.71
C PRO A 41 -0.81 3.51 0.70
N ALA A 42 0.43 3.33 1.05
CA ALA A 42 0.93 3.65 2.36
C ALA A 42 1.10 5.16 2.64
N ARG A 43 0.80 6.07 1.71
CA ARG A 43 0.81 7.53 1.92
C ARG A 43 -0.34 8.01 2.82
N HIS A 44 -1.36 7.18 3.03
CA HIS A 44 -2.46 7.46 3.93
C HIS A 44 -2.21 6.78 5.28
N ILE A 45 -2.04 7.56 6.32
CA ILE A 45 -1.96 7.07 7.69
C ILE A 45 -3.37 7.13 8.25
N ALA A 46 -4.07 6.00 8.26
CA ALA A 46 -5.35 5.91 8.93
C ALA A 46 -5.13 5.98 10.45
N LEU A 47 -5.86 6.84 11.14
CA LEU A 47 -5.87 6.89 12.59
C LEU A 47 -6.28 5.53 13.14
N SER A 48 -5.56 5.04 14.15
CA SER A 48 -5.92 3.80 14.86
C SER A 48 -7.17 4.06 15.67
N LEU A 49 -8.28 3.44 15.29
CA LEU A 49 -9.45 3.32 16.17
C LEU A 49 -9.22 2.15 17.10
N GLY A 50 -9.31 2.38 18.36
CA GLY A 50 -9.31 1.30 19.33
C GLY A 50 -8.97 1.79 20.71
N ALA A 51 -9.66 1.21 21.66
CA ALA A 51 -9.57 1.38 23.09
C ALA A 51 -10.15 2.66 23.68
N GLU A 52 -10.69 2.43 24.81
CA GLU A 52 -11.32 3.36 25.72
C GLU A 52 -10.64 4.73 25.74
N GLY A 53 -11.39 5.69 25.48
CA GLY A 53 -11.04 7.08 25.64
C GLY A 53 -11.48 7.82 24.41
N ILE A 54 -12.53 8.47 24.55
CA ILE A 54 -13.10 9.52 23.70
C ILE A 54 -12.61 9.41 22.25
N THR A 55 -13.30 8.60 21.48
CA THR A 55 -13.09 8.45 20.04
C THR A 55 -13.53 9.69 19.25
N TYR A 56 -14.00 10.73 19.91
CA TYR A 56 -14.48 11.99 19.33
C TYR A 56 -13.88 13.20 20.03
N LEU A 57 -13.90 14.33 19.34
CA LEU A 57 -13.58 15.64 19.90
C LEU A 57 -14.86 16.31 20.38
N GLU A 58 -14.76 17.01 21.49
CA GLU A 58 -15.83 17.92 21.92
C GLU A 58 -15.95 19.10 20.95
N PRO A 59 -17.14 19.71 20.83
CA PRO A 59 -17.32 20.89 19.97
C PRO A 59 -16.33 22.01 20.31
N ASN A 60 -15.83 22.66 19.27
CA ASN A 60 -14.83 23.75 19.35
C ASN A 60 -13.48 23.34 19.93
N HIS A 61 -13.15 22.04 19.88
CA HIS A 61 -11.85 21.54 20.28
C HIS A 61 -11.00 21.15 19.06
N TRP A 62 -9.69 21.13 19.26
CA TRP A 62 -8.70 20.74 18.29
C TRP A 62 -8.01 19.43 18.68
N ASP A 63 -7.64 18.64 17.71
CA ASP A 63 -6.67 17.55 17.83
C ASP A 63 -5.50 17.82 16.88
N ILE A 64 -4.30 17.76 17.40
CA ILE A 64 -3.07 17.82 16.62
C ILE A 64 -2.41 16.47 16.70
N SER A 65 -2.12 15.87 15.55
CA SER A 65 -1.45 14.57 15.47
C SER A 65 -0.15 14.66 14.68
N LEU A 66 0.81 13.85 15.09
CA LEU A 66 2.02 13.54 14.35
C LEU A 66 2.03 12.04 14.12
N SER A 67 2.14 11.63 12.87
CA SER A 67 2.21 10.23 12.48
C SER A 67 3.52 9.96 11.75
N TYR A 68 4.07 8.79 11.98
CA TYR A 68 5.25 8.26 11.32
C TYR A 68 4.95 6.90 10.72
N ARG A 69 5.48 6.65 9.55
CA ARG A 69 5.45 5.34 8.91
C ARG A 69 6.80 5.03 8.27
N TYR A 70 7.31 3.88 8.64
CA TYR A 70 8.41 3.22 7.97
C TYR A 70 7.87 2.12 7.08
N LEU A 71 8.39 2.02 5.88
CA LEU A 71 8.06 0.98 4.92
C LEU A 71 9.34 0.38 4.37
N HIS A 72 9.39 -0.95 4.31
CA HIS A 72 10.45 -1.70 3.65
C HIS A 72 9.88 -2.70 2.67
N SER A 73 10.46 -2.78 1.47
CA SER A 73 10.11 -3.73 0.41
C SER A 73 11.38 -4.16 -0.31
N ALA A 74 11.62 -5.46 -0.37
CA ALA A 74 12.80 -6.05 -1.01
C ALA A 74 12.49 -7.30 -1.85
N ASP A 75 11.37 -7.95 -1.59
CA ASP A 75 10.94 -9.16 -2.29
C ASP A 75 10.11 -8.79 -3.52
N ILE A 76 10.29 -9.51 -4.62
CA ILE A 76 9.61 -9.30 -5.90
C ILE A 76 8.65 -10.47 -6.15
N PHE A 77 7.46 -10.14 -6.64
CA PHE A 77 6.40 -11.07 -6.97
C PHE A 77 5.96 -10.92 -8.43
N SER A 78 5.38 -11.99 -8.97
CA SER A 78 4.59 -12.00 -10.21
C SER A 78 3.37 -12.86 -9.96
N GLY A 79 2.19 -12.27 -9.92
CA GLY A 79 1.04 -12.90 -9.27
C GLY A 79 1.34 -13.13 -7.78
N TYR A 80 1.03 -14.31 -7.30
CA TYR A 80 1.34 -14.74 -5.92
C TYR A 80 2.74 -15.34 -5.77
N ASP A 81 3.45 -15.56 -6.87
CA ASP A 81 4.72 -16.28 -6.88
C ASP A 81 5.86 -15.31 -6.57
N GLU A 82 6.57 -15.56 -5.47
CA GLU A 82 7.81 -14.89 -5.16
C GLU A 82 8.87 -15.22 -6.21
N GLN A 83 9.69 -14.24 -6.56
CA GLN A 83 10.73 -14.33 -7.57
C GLN A 83 12.13 -14.22 -6.94
N PRO A 84 12.58 -15.23 -6.16
CA PRO A 84 13.81 -15.15 -5.37
C PRO A 84 15.08 -15.01 -6.22
N GLN A 85 15.02 -15.36 -7.51
CA GLN A 85 16.14 -15.20 -8.44
C GLN A 85 16.61 -13.73 -8.57
N PHE A 86 15.70 -12.75 -8.43
CA PHE A 86 16.09 -11.33 -8.47
C PHE A 86 16.96 -10.96 -7.27
N LYS A 87 16.64 -11.48 -6.08
CA LYS A 87 17.42 -11.26 -4.86
C LYS A 87 18.75 -12.01 -4.91
N ALA A 88 18.72 -13.26 -5.33
CA ALA A 88 19.94 -14.09 -5.49
C ALA A 88 20.91 -13.50 -6.53
N GLY A 89 20.40 -12.93 -7.62
CA GLY A 89 21.19 -12.26 -8.66
C GLY A 89 21.55 -10.80 -8.33
N GLY A 90 21.12 -10.26 -7.17
CA GLY A 90 21.36 -8.87 -6.79
C GLY A 90 20.63 -7.83 -7.64
N SER A 91 19.64 -8.25 -8.42
CA SER A 91 18.87 -7.38 -9.32
C SER A 91 17.51 -6.97 -8.74
N ASN A 92 17.19 -7.38 -7.50
CA ASN A 92 15.97 -6.93 -6.82
C ASN A 92 16.03 -5.44 -6.50
N ASN A 93 14.87 -4.81 -6.46
CA ASN A 93 14.72 -3.46 -5.93
C ASN A 93 14.55 -3.53 -4.42
N VAL A 94 15.25 -2.67 -3.70
CA VAL A 94 15.02 -2.43 -2.27
C VAL A 94 14.48 -1.02 -2.14
N THR A 95 13.29 -0.90 -1.60
CA THR A 95 12.64 0.39 -1.37
C THR A 95 12.44 0.60 0.11
N THR A 96 12.92 1.73 0.61
CA THR A 96 12.72 2.18 1.99
C THR A 96 12.08 3.56 1.97
N ILE A 97 10.99 3.74 2.73
CA ILE A 97 10.29 5.02 2.78
C ILE A 97 10.00 5.38 4.23
N HIS A 98 10.43 6.57 4.61
CA HIS A 98 10.04 7.26 5.83
C HIS A 98 8.97 8.28 5.48
N SER A 99 7.81 8.20 6.13
CA SER A 99 6.74 9.18 5.93
C SER A 99 6.33 9.75 7.28
N PHE A 100 6.16 11.06 7.30
CA PHE A 100 5.63 11.80 8.45
C PHE A 100 4.36 12.50 7.99
N ALA A 101 3.39 12.65 8.87
CA ALA A 101 2.23 13.49 8.59
C ALA A 101 1.83 14.26 9.82
N VAL A 102 1.66 15.57 9.65
CA VAL A 102 1.01 16.43 10.65
C VAL A 102 -0.47 16.47 10.32
N GLY A 103 -1.30 16.10 11.28
CA GLY A 103 -2.75 16.18 11.20
C GLY A 103 -3.29 17.26 12.12
N LEU A 104 -4.24 18.04 11.63
CA LEU A 104 -4.94 19.06 12.40
C LEU A 104 -6.44 18.81 12.20
N THR A 105 -7.15 18.52 13.27
CA THR A 105 -8.60 18.27 13.25
C THR A 105 -9.32 19.29 14.12
N TYR A 106 -10.40 19.86 13.61
CA TYR A 106 -11.29 20.76 14.34
C TYR A 106 -12.70 20.19 14.37
N ALA A 107 -13.30 20.14 15.57
CA ALA A 107 -14.66 19.70 15.77
C ALA A 107 -15.63 20.88 15.79
N PHE A 108 -16.54 20.94 14.84
CA PHE A 108 -17.64 21.92 14.78
C PHE A 108 -18.77 21.53 15.74
N THR A 109 -19.03 20.23 15.82
CA THR A 109 -20.07 19.65 16.70
C THR A 109 -19.56 18.31 17.24
N THR A 110 -20.30 17.65 18.12
CA THR A 110 -19.98 16.28 18.57
C THR A 110 -19.93 15.27 17.41
N ARG A 111 -20.56 15.57 16.28
CA ARG A 111 -20.65 14.67 15.12
C ARG A 111 -19.83 15.10 13.92
N LEU A 112 -19.57 16.39 13.76
CA LEU A 112 -18.95 16.94 12.56
C LEU A 112 -17.59 17.54 12.87
N SER A 113 -16.59 17.17 12.12
CA SER A 113 -15.23 17.73 12.18
C SER A 113 -14.62 17.83 10.78
N ALA A 114 -13.56 18.62 10.68
CA ALA A 114 -12.71 18.66 9.50
C ALA A 114 -11.26 18.43 9.90
N SER A 115 -10.51 17.73 9.03
CA SER A 115 -9.11 17.40 9.24
C SER A 115 -8.26 17.86 8.05
N LEU A 116 -7.11 18.45 8.33
CA LEU A 116 -6.08 18.76 7.35
C LEU A 116 -4.87 17.86 7.64
N PHE A 117 -4.33 17.21 6.60
CA PHE A 117 -3.14 16.39 6.69
C PHE A 117 -2.04 16.92 5.77
N LEU A 118 -0.86 17.12 6.35
CA LEU A 118 0.35 17.62 5.70
C LEU A 118 1.39 16.48 5.73
N PRO A 119 1.48 15.64 4.67
CA PRO A 119 2.44 14.55 4.63
C PRO A 119 3.81 15.02 4.13
N PHE A 120 4.87 14.42 4.67
CA PHE A 120 6.24 14.54 4.23
C PHE A 120 6.80 13.14 4.02
N THR A 121 7.52 12.92 2.94
CA THR A 121 8.13 11.62 2.64
C THR A 121 9.61 11.80 2.34
N ASP A 122 10.39 10.78 2.72
CA ASP A 122 11.78 10.59 2.35
C ASP A 122 11.94 9.15 1.92
N GLY A 123 12.24 8.93 0.65
CA GLY A 123 12.24 7.63 0.01
C GLY A 123 13.57 7.31 -0.67
N GLU A 124 14.00 6.08 -0.50
CA GLU A 124 15.20 5.51 -1.12
C GLU A 124 14.81 4.29 -1.95
N GLY A 125 15.36 4.22 -3.17
CA GLY A 125 15.21 3.07 -4.05
C GLY A 125 16.57 2.57 -4.52
N THR A 126 16.99 1.37 -4.07
CA THR A 126 18.26 0.76 -4.49
C THR A 126 18.01 -0.34 -5.50
N ASN A 127 18.59 -0.20 -6.67
CA ASN A 127 18.47 -1.19 -7.74
C ASN A 127 19.73 -1.31 -8.58
N MET A 128 19.77 -2.28 -9.48
CA MET A 128 20.83 -2.43 -10.47
C MET A 128 20.71 -1.35 -11.53
N HIS A 129 21.79 -0.61 -11.81
CA HIS A 129 21.85 0.38 -12.89
C HIS A 129 22.53 -0.19 -14.14
N ASP A 130 22.53 0.58 -15.24
CA ASP A 130 23.05 0.10 -16.53
C ASP A 130 24.58 -0.06 -16.55
N ASP A 131 25.31 0.46 -15.55
CA ASP A 131 26.73 0.24 -15.32
C ASP A 131 27.04 -1.12 -14.67
N GLY A 132 26.02 -1.90 -14.37
CA GLY A 132 26.12 -3.22 -13.74
C GLY A 132 26.37 -3.19 -12.23
N LYS A 133 26.20 -2.03 -11.58
CA LYS A 133 26.33 -1.85 -10.13
C LYS A 133 25.00 -1.45 -9.51
N ARG A 134 24.86 -1.75 -8.22
CA ARG A 134 23.72 -1.27 -7.44
C ARG A 134 23.96 0.17 -6.99
N HIS A 135 22.98 1.02 -7.23
CA HIS A 135 22.99 2.42 -6.79
C HIS A 135 21.65 2.74 -6.11
N THR A 136 21.69 3.73 -5.24
CA THR A 136 20.51 4.22 -4.55
C THR A 136 20.11 5.57 -5.14
N MET A 137 18.83 5.73 -5.44
CA MET A 137 18.21 7.00 -5.81
C MET A 137 17.34 7.47 -4.66
N HIS A 138 17.28 8.78 -4.44
CA HIS A 138 16.57 9.43 -3.34
C HIS A 138 15.54 10.41 -3.85
N ALA A 139 14.42 10.52 -3.14
CA ALA A 139 13.49 11.62 -3.31
C ALA A 139 12.78 11.90 -1.98
N GLY A 140 12.66 13.18 -1.63
CA GLY A 140 12.01 13.60 -0.41
C GLY A 140 11.33 14.96 -0.55
N GLY A 141 10.38 15.23 0.33
CA GLY A 141 9.68 16.51 0.36
C GLY A 141 8.24 16.42 0.85
N LEU A 142 7.52 17.52 0.66
CA LEU A 142 6.09 17.58 0.93
C LEU A 142 5.35 16.62 -0.02
N GLY A 143 4.43 15.84 0.55
CA GLY A 143 3.54 14.97 -0.23
C GLY A 143 2.24 15.68 -0.64
N ASP A 144 1.26 14.90 -1.05
CA ASP A 144 -0.04 15.42 -1.46
C ASP A 144 -0.91 15.76 -0.23
N ILE A 145 -1.22 17.04 -0.06
CA ILE A 145 -2.03 17.56 1.05
C ILE A 145 -3.47 17.03 0.91
N ARG A 146 -4.09 16.72 2.06
CA ARG A 146 -5.45 16.20 2.11
C ARG A 146 -6.30 16.99 3.11
N LEU A 147 -7.48 17.40 2.65
CA LEU A 147 -8.54 17.98 3.47
C LEU A 147 -9.71 17.01 3.54
N VAL A 148 -10.20 16.72 4.74
CA VAL A 148 -11.21 15.69 5.00
C VAL A 148 -12.32 16.23 5.88
N GLY A 149 -13.56 16.10 5.44
CA GLY A 149 -14.74 16.28 6.27
C GLY A 149 -15.14 14.96 6.91
N ASN A 150 -15.45 14.96 8.19
CA ASN A 150 -15.80 13.78 8.98
C ASN A 150 -17.17 13.92 9.61
N ALA A 151 -17.95 12.87 9.59
CA ALA A 151 -19.30 12.81 10.16
C ALA A 151 -19.53 11.50 10.91
N TRP A 152 -19.74 11.57 12.24
CA TRP A 152 -20.23 10.43 13.00
C TRP A 152 -21.68 10.12 12.65
N LEU A 153 -22.00 8.87 12.39
CA LEU A 153 -23.34 8.45 12.02
C LEU A 153 -24.32 8.65 13.19
N TRP A 154 -23.87 8.36 14.40
CA TRP A 154 -24.60 8.65 15.63
C TRP A 154 -23.81 9.63 16.50
N ASP A 155 -24.46 10.29 17.42
CA ASP A 155 -23.79 11.13 18.42
C ASP A 155 -22.89 10.25 19.29
N PRO A 156 -21.54 10.41 19.21
CA PRO A 156 -20.62 9.53 19.91
C PRO A 156 -20.70 9.66 21.42
N ALA A 157 -21.10 10.83 21.96
CA ALA A 157 -21.33 11.01 23.39
C ALA A 157 -22.48 10.12 23.91
N ARG A 158 -23.47 9.85 23.07
CA ARG A 158 -24.62 8.98 23.41
C ARG A 158 -24.39 7.53 23.00
N ASN A 159 -23.41 7.24 22.15
CA ASN A 159 -23.14 5.91 21.61
C ASN A 159 -21.68 5.49 21.82
N PRO A 160 -21.19 5.43 23.08
CA PRO A 160 -19.78 5.10 23.36
C PRO A 160 -19.41 3.66 23.04
N LYS A 161 -20.39 2.75 22.99
CA LYS A 161 -20.17 1.31 22.74
C LYS A 161 -20.00 0.94 21.27
N GLY A 162 -20.22 1.88 20.35
CA GLY A 162 -20.03 1.62 18.93
C GLY A 162 -20.56 2.74 18.08
N ASN A 163 -19.82 3.07 17.01
CA ASN A 163 -20.19 4.12 16.08
C ASN A 163 -19.52 3.89 14.72
N ILE A 164 -19.97 4.66 13.74
CA ILE A 164 -19.41 4.69 12.40
C ILE A 164 -19.07 6.15 12.08
N LEU A 165 -17.81 6.40 11.70
CA LEU A 165 -17.33 7.66 11.14
C LEU A 165 -17.28 7.51 9.62
N LEU A 166 -18.00 8.36 8.93
CA LEU A 166 -17.94 8.52 7.48
C LEU A 166 -17.14 9.78 7.18
N SER A 167 -16.22 9.67 6.23
CA SER A 167 -15.37 10.79 5.84
C SER A 167 -15.30 10.92 4.33
N LEU A 168 -15.19 12.15 3.88
CA LEU A 168 -14.96 12.48 2.48
C LEU A 168 -13.82 13.49 2.38
N GLY A 169 -12.76 13.08 1.72
CA GLY A 169 -11.55 13.89 1.55
C GLY A 169 -11.31 14.32 0.12
N VAL A 170 -10.55 15.40 -0.02
CA VAL A 170 -9.95 15.84 -1.28
C VAL A 170 -8.44 15.84 -1.10
N LYS A 171 -7.73 15.19 -2.02
CA LYS A 171 -6.27 15.18 -2.11
C LYS A 171 -5.85 16.19 -3.19
N ALA A 172 -4.97 17.13 -2.84
CA ALA A 172 -4.37 18.07 -3.78
C ALA A 172 -2.98 17.58 -4.22
N PRO A 173 -2.61 17.71 -5.52
CA PRO A 173 -1.31 17.27 -6.05
C PRO A 173 -0.20 18.28 -5.70
N THR A 174 0.11 18.41 -4.42
CA THR A 174 1.12 19.33 -3.90
C THR A 174 2.51 18.73 -3.80
N GLY A 175 2.59 17.39 -3.80
CA GLY A 175 3.84 16.65 -3.76
C GLY A 175 4.56 16.66 -5.11
N ASP A 176 5.89 16.64 -5.06
CA ASP A 176 6.69 16.51 -6.28
C ASP A 176 6.53 15.11 -6.88
N TYR A 177 5.97 15.04 -8.07
CA TYR A 177 5.80 13.82 -8.86
C TYR A 177 6.80 13.74 -10.04
N ARG A 178 7.77 14.66 -10.08
CA ARG A 178 8.83 14.76 -11.10
C ARG A 178 10.21 14.75 -10.48
N ALA A 179 10.33 14.36 -9.21
CA ALA A 179 11.62 14.28 -8.53
C ALA A 179 12.59 13.42 -9.34
N THR A 180 13.83 13.90 -9.47
CA THR A 180 14.87 13.28 -10.26
C THR A 180 16.08 13.02 -9.39
N ASP A 181 16.85 11.97 -9.74
CA ASP A 181 18.16 11.71 -9.16
C ASP A 181 19.08 11.08 -10.22
N TYR A 182 20.35 10.88 -9.89
CA TYR A 182 21.32 10.31 -10.79
C TYR A 182 21.11 8.82 -11.02
N PHE A 183 20.88 8.48 -12.29
CA PHE A 183 20.90 7.11 -12.78
C PHE A 183 22.20 6.84 -13.52
N TYR A 184 22.93 5.78 -13.15
CA TYR A 184 24.24 5.47 -13.71
C TYR A 184 24.10 4.60 -14.94
N THR A 185 24.42 5.17 -16.10
CA THR A 185 24.50 4.47 -17.39
C THR A 185 25.92 3.96 -17.64
N ARG A 186 26.11 3.17 -18.68
CA ARG A 186 27.45 2.71 -19.12
C ARG A 186 28.39 3.85 -19.49
N THR A 187 27.86 5.02 -19.82
CA THR A 187 28.62 6.22 -20.23
C THR A 187 28.72 7.27 -19.12
N GLY A 188 28.15 7.03 -17.95
CA GLY A 188 28.18 7.93 -16.80
C GLY A 188 26.79 8.23 -16.22
N PRO A 189 26.72 9.05 -15.16
CA PRO A 189 25.49 9.42 -14.52
C PRO A 189 24.65 10.36 -15.38
N VAL A 190 23.33 10.15 -15.40
CA VAL A 190 22.35 11.02 -16.04
C VAL A 190 21.19 11.28 -15.06
N LEU A 191 20.63 12.47 -15.06
CA LEU A 191 19.44 12.76 -14.28
C LEU A 191 18.23 12.05 -14.92
N ARG A 192 17.51 11.28 -14.13
CA ARG A 192 16.24 10.62 -14.51
C ARG A 192 15.21 10.79 -13.42
N PRO A 193 13.91 10.75 -13.76
CA PRO A 193 12.87 10.65 -12.75
C PRO A 193 13.13 9.45 -11.86
N VAL A 194 13.02 9.62 -10.54
CA VAL A 194 13.10 8.49 -9.61
C VAL A 194 11.88 7.58 -9.80
N HIS A 195 11.97 6.36 -9.30
CA HIS A 195 10.86 5.42 -9.37
C HIS A 195 9.60 5.99 -8.68
N VAL A 196 8.43 5.73 -9.25
CA VAL A 196 7.15 6.27 -8.79
C VAL A 196 6.84 5.94 -7.32
N SER A 197 7.37 4.84 -6.78
CA SER A 197 7.16 4.46 -5.37
C SER A 197 7.78 5.43 -4.37
N ILE A 198 8.88 6.10 -4.72
CA ILE A 198 9.57 7.06 -3.85
C ILE A 198 9.30 8.53 -4.22
N GLN A 199 8.51 8.80 -5.26
CA GLN A 199 8.06 10.16 -5.58
C GLN A 199 7.21 10.71 -4.43
N PRO A 200 7.42 11.95 -3.93
CA PRO A 200 6.61 12.56 -2.88
C PRO A 200 5.13 12.72 -3.24
N GLY A 201 4.80 13.01 -4.50
CA GLY A 201 3.45 13.15 -5.04
C GLY A 201 3.15 12.15 -6.15
N ASP A 202 1.87 12.05 -6.56
CA ASP A 202 1.44 11.29 -7.74
C ASP A 202 1.00 12.21 -8.90
N GLY A 203 0.78 13.51 -8.62
CA GLY A 203 0.44 14.53 -9.60
C GLY A 203 -1.05 14.59 -9.96
N GLY A 204 -1.93 13.89 -9.24
CA GLY A 204 -3.37 13.88 -9.47
C GLY A 204 -4.17 14.50 -8.33
N TRP A 205 -5.26 15.20 -8.65
CA TRP A 205 -6.33 15.45 -7.70
C TRP A 205 -7.04 14.15 -7.38
N GLY A 206 -7.41 13.94 -6.11
CA GLY A 206 -8.10 12.73 -5.69
C GLY A 206 -9.28 13.02 -4.78
N ILE A 207 -10.26 12.12 -4.81
CA ILE A 207 -11.39 12.09 -3.89
C ILE A 207 -11.22 10.86 -3.01
N VAL A 208 -11.38 11.01 -1.69
CA VAL A 208 -11.08 9.95 -0.71
C VAL A 208 -12.29 9.73 0.18
N PRO A 209 -13.24 8.87 -0.20
CA PRO A 209 -14.21 8.32 0.73
C PRO A 209 -13.50 7.42 1.75
N GLU A 210 -13.82 7.60 3.03
CA GLU A 210 -13.27 6.81 4.13
C GLU A 210 -14.39 6.36 5.07
N VAL A 211 -14.21 5.20 5.67
CA VAL A 211 -15.07 4.68 6.73
C VAL A 211 -14.22 4.20 7.88
N GLN A 212 -14.68 4.47 9.09
CA GLN A 212 -14.12 3.90 10.30
C GLN A 212 -15.32 3.49 11.19
N ALA A 213 -15.20 2.32 11.81
CA ALA A 213 -16.25 1.80 12.68
C ALA A 213 -15.62 1.05 13.85
N TYR A 214 -16.29 1.09 14.98
CA TYR A 214 -15.96 0.28 16.12
C TYR A 214 -17.23 -0.20 16.83
N ARG A 215 -17.12 -1.34 17.50
CA ARG A 215 -18.18 -1.90 18.31
C ARG A 215 -17.61 -2.62 19.53
N GLN A 216 -18.09 -2.30 20.71
CA GLN A 216 -17.80 -3.07 21.91
C GLN A 216 -18.48 -4.45 21.78
N ILE A 217 -17.70 -5.51 21.86
CA ILE A 217 -18.17 -6.91 21.73
C ILE A 217 -18.33 -7.52 23.12
N LEU A 218 -17.35 -7.30 23.98
CA LEU A 218 -17.33 -7.71 25.38
C LEU A 218 -16.82 -6.55 26.23
N GLN A 219 -16.87 -6.67 27.55
CA GLN A 219 -16.23 -5.72 28.43
C GLN A 219 -14.74 -5.63 28.04
N ASN A 220 -14.24 -4.43 27.78
CA ASN A 220 -12.85 -4.17 27.35
C ASN A 220 -12.45 -4.72 25.98
N ALA A 221 -13.35 -5.36 25.21
CA ALA A 221 -13.05 -5.88 23.89
C ALA A 221 -13.89 -5.16 22.81
N TYR A 222 -13.22 -4.71 21.77
CA TYR A 222 -13.80 -3.96 20.66
C TYR A 222 -13.43 -4.59 19.33
N GLY A 223 -14.40 -4.75 18.45
CA GLY A 223 -14.15 -4.95 17.03
C GLY A 223 -13.99 -3.61 16.34
N TYR A 224 -13.09 -3.54 15.38
CA TYR A 224 -12.90 -2.35 14.56
C TYR A 224 -12.82 -2.68 13.08
N LEU A 225 -13.21 -1.70 12.26
CA LEU A 225 -13.05 -1.67 10.81
C LEU A 225 -12.64 -0.26 10.42
N ALA A 226 -11.67 -0.15 9.51
CA ALA A 226 -11.30 1.13 8.89
C ALA A 226 -10.91 0.89 7.44
N GLY A 227 -11.18 1.86 6.58
CA GLY A 227 -10.73 1.78 5.19
C GLY A 227 -10.99 3.05 4.43
N PHE A 228 -10.27 3.20 3.32
CA PHE A 228 -10.48 4.26 2.35
C PHE A 228 -10.29 3.74 0.93
N TYR A 229 -10.83 4.48 0.00
CA TYR A 229 -10.55 4.36 -1.42
C TYR A 229 -10.17 5.73 -1.98
N LEU A 230 -8.99 5.85 -2.59
CA LEU A 230 -8.55 7.07 -3.27
C LEU A 230 -8.91 6.95 -4.75
N ILE A 231 -9.80 7.81 -5.20
CA ILE A 231 -10.22 7.91 -6.59
C ILE A 231 -9.39 9.01 -7.26
N ASN A 232 -8.59 8.66 -8.25
CA ASN A 232 -7.76 9.59 -9.03
C ASN A 232 -8.29 9.70 -10.46
N PRO A 233 -9.01 10.78 -10.84
CA PRO A 233 -9.54 10.92 -12.19
C PRO A 233 -8.47 11.14 -13.26
N ARG A 234 -7.25 11.56 -12.86
CA ARG A 234 -6.13 11.77 -13.78
C ARG A 234 -5.47 10.43 -14.12
N VAL A 235 -5.41 10.07 -15.39
CA VAL A 235 -4.87 8.80 -15.87
C VAL A 235 -3.35 8.72 -15.79
N LYS A 236 -2.63 9.77 -16.24
CA LYS A 236 -1.17 9.83 -16.30
C LYS A 236 -0.67 11.18 -15.80
N ASN A 237 0.47 11.21 -15.13
CA ASN A 237 1.02 12.44 -14.57
C ASN A 237 1.97 13.21 -15.51
N GLY A 238 2.37 12.60 -16.63
CA GLY A 238 3.29 13.21 -17.59
C GLY A 238 4.77 12.98 -17.27
N THR A 239 5.10 12.22 -16.22
CA THR A 239 6.47 11.88 -15.86
C THR A 239 6.82 10.51 -16.43
N GLU A 240 7.97 10.41 -17.09
CA GLU A 240 8.47 9.14 -17.62
C GLU A 240 8.82 8.17 -16.49
N THR A 241 8.71 6.87 -16.75
CA THR A 241 9.19 5.88 -15.79
C THR A 241 10.72 5.90 -15.74
N LEU A 242 11.29 5.44 -14.64
CA LEU A 242 12.73 5.34 -14.45
C LEU A 242 13.43 4.56 -15.58
N ARG A 243 12.80 3.51 -16.09
CA ARG A 243 13.33 2.66 -17.17
C ARG A 243 12.30 2.53 -18.29
N PRO A 244 12.32 3.45 -19.27
CA PRO A 244 11.49 3.30 -20.46
C PRO A 244 11.95 2.08 -21.29
N THR A 245 11.02 1.39 -21.89
CA THR A 245 11.32 0.36 -22.89
C THR A 245 12.02 1.02 -24.09
N PRO A 246 13.13 0.49 -24.61
CA PRO A 246 13.81 1.08 -25.75
C PRO A 246 12.83 1.35 -26.90
N GLY A 247 12.83 2.58 -27.40
CA GLY A 247 11.94 3.04 -28.47
C GLY A 247 10.50 3.40 -28.05
N HIS A 248 10.16 3.28 -26.74
CA HIS A 248 8.83 3.64 -26.23
C HIS A 248 8.95 4.49 -24.97
N VAL A 249 8.41 5.70 -25.03
CA VAL A 249 8.21 6.53 -23.84
C VAL A 249 7.05 5.97 -23.03
N VAL A 250 7.30 5.65 -21.79
CA VAL A 250 6.28 5.15 -20.86
C VAL A 250 6.08 6.16 -19.75
N ILE A 251 4.86 6.63 -19.61
CA ILE A 251 4.46 7.62 -18.61
C ILE A 251 3.86 6.92 -17.40
N ASN A 252 4.19 7.41 -16.20
CA ASN A 252 3.61 6.92 -14.95
C ASN A 252 2.10 7.18 -14.90
N SER A 253 1.34 6.18 -14.53
CA SER A 253 -0.07 6.34 -14.22
C SER A 253 -0.26 7.03 -12.86
N VAL A 254 -1.46 7.58 -12.64
CA VAL A 254 -1.94 8.09 -11.34
C VAL A 254 -3.04 7.15 -10.87
N PRO A 255 -2.68 5.98 -10.32
CA PRO A 255 -3.66 4.94 -10.03
C PRO A 255 -4.54 5.28 -8.84
N ASP A 256 -5.74 4.74 -8.85
CA ASP A 256 -6.54 4.60 -7.65
C ASP A 256 -5.80 3.76 -6.61
N GLN A 257 -6.14 3.95 -5.33
CA GLN A 257 -5.52 3.23 -4.22
C GLN A 257 -6.57 2.90 -3.18
N TYR A 258 -6.40 1.76 -2.50
CA TYR A 258 -7.28 1.40 -1.40
C TYR A 258 -6.52 0.79 -0.23
N GLN A 259 -7.12 0.95 0.94
CA GLN A 259 -6.67 0.31 2.17
C GLN A 259 -7.87 -0.12 2.98
N GLY A 260 -7.77 -1.26 3.61
CA GLY A 260 -8.74 -1.76 4.58
C GLY A 260 -8.04 -2.35 5.79
N ARG A 261 -8.64 -2.21 6.97
CA ARG A 261 -8.20 -2.82 8.23
C ARG A 261 -9.42 -3.33 8.98
N ALA A 262 -9.30 -4.51 9.56
CA ALA A 262 -10.31 -5.05 10.47
C ALA A 262 -9.65 -5.89 11.55
N GLY A 263 -10.15 -5.86 12.76
CA GLY A 263 -9.55 -6.61 13.84
C GLY A 263 -10.28 -6.44 15.17
N LEU A 264 -9.60 -6.92 16.19
CA LEU A 264 -10.03 -6.83 17.58
C LEU A 264 -9.04 -6.00 18.37
N SER A 265 -9.52 -5.25 19.33
CA SER A 265 -8.75 -4.51 20.32
C SER A 265 -9.22 -4.90 21.71
N TYR A 266 -8.28 -5.09 22.62
CA TYR A 266 -8.55 -5.44 24.01
C TYR A 266 -7.84 -4.48 24.97
N VAL A 267 -8.58 -3.85 25.86
CA VAL A 267 -8.03 -2.96 26.89
C VAL A 267 -7.45 -3.81 28.00
N VAL A 268 -6.12 -3.90 28.02
CA VAL A 268 -5.39 -4.75 28.97
C VAL A 268 -5.21 -4.07 30.34
N TRP A 269 -5.03 -2.73 30.31
CA TRP A 269 -4.89 -1.95 31.54
C TRP A 269 -5.77 -0.69 31.44
N PRO A 270 -7.03 -0.77 31.88
CA PRO A 270 -7.98 0.33 31.78
C PRO A 270 -7.52 1.60 32.51
N GLU A 271 -6.95 1.47 33.70
CA GLU A 271 -6.46 2.62 34.48
C GLU A 271 -5.31 3.39 33.81
N GLN A 272 -4.47 2.68 33.04
CA GLN A 272 -3.38 3.28 32.29
C GLN A 272 -3.81 3.65 30.86
N GLY A 273 -5.01 3.26 30.42
CA GLY A 273 -5.53 3.49 29.08
C GLY A 273 -4.80 2.70 28.00
N VAL A 274 -4.30 1.49 28.34
CA VAL A 274 -3.50 0.65 27.42
C VAL A 274 -4.36 -0.43 26.81
N ALA A 275 -4.33 -0.50 25.47
CA ALA A 275 -4.98 -1.56 24.69
C ALA A 275 -4.02 -2.18 23.70
N LEU A 276 -4.21 -3.47 23.46
CA LEU A 276 -3.57 -4.23 22.39
C LEU A 276 -4.57 -4.48 21.28
N SER A 277 -4.12 -4.49 20.05
CA SER A 277 -4.95 -4.84 18.90
C SER A 277 -4.28 -5.90 18.05
N LEU A 278 -5.10 -6.71 17.40
CA LEU A 278 -4.67 -7.66 16.39
C LEU A 278 -5.72 -7.67 15.27
N GLY A 279 -5.26 -7.50 14.03
CA GLY A 279 -6.14 -7.48 12.89
C GLY A 279 -5.46 -7.91 11.61
N ALA A 280 -6.23 -7.80 10.53
CA ALA A 280 -5.75 -7.89 9.18
C ALA A 280 -5.80 -6.50 8.52
N ARG A 281 -4.84 -6.25 7.65
CA ARG A 281 -4.77 -5.06 6.80
C ARG A 281 -4.61 -5.49 5.36
N ILE A 282 -5.25 -4.81 4.44
CA ILE A 282 -5.05 -4.91 3.00
C ILE A 282 -4.68 -3.54 2.44
N ASP A 283 -3.63 -3.49 1.64
CA ASP A 283 -3.25 -2.32 0.84
C ASP A 283 -3.22 -2.73 -0.62
N GLY A 284 -3.74 -1.88 -1.53
CA GLY A 284 -3.75 -2.26 -2.94
C GLY A 284 -3.86 -1.10 -3.91
N ILE A 285 -3.50 -1.42 -5.15
CA ILE A 285 -3.63 -0.60 -6.35
C ILE A 285 -4.42 -1.43 -7.35
N PRO A 286 -5.61 -1.00 -7.79
CA PRO A 286 -6.41 -1.79 -8.74
C PRO A 286 -5.76 -1.80 -10.12
N VAL A 287 -6.01 -2.86 -10.88
CA VAL A 287 -5.59 -2.96 -12.29
C VAL A 287 -6.21 -1.84 -13.13
N ARG A 288 -7.44 -1.43 -12.79
CA ARG A 288 -8.21 -0.36 -13.45
C ARG A 288 -8.76 0.60 -12.43
N ASP A 289 -8.76 1.89 -12.78
CA ASP A 289 -9.32 2.95 -11.97
C ASP A 289 -10.86 2.98 -12.09
N LEU A 290 -11.54 3.47 -11.05
CA LEU A 290 -13.00 3.65 -11.09
C LEU A 290 -13.41 4.73 -12.08
N ILE A 291 -12.59 5.77 -12.24
CA ILE A 291 -12.84 6.90 -13.13
C ILE A 291 -11.60 7.11 -14.00
N GLY A 292 -11.81 7.36 -15.30
CA GLY A 292 -10.73 7.69 -16.23
C GLY A 292 -10.29 6.53 -17.13
N GLY A 293 -10.14 5.33 -16.64
CA GLY A 293 -10.01 4.09 -17.40
C GLY A 293 -8.88 3.95 -18.43
N GLY A 294 -8.04 4.94 -18.60
CA GLY A 294 -6.90 4.92 -19.51
C GLY A 294 -5.69 4.20 -18.89
N ASP A 295 -5.63 2.94 -19.05
CA ASP A 295 -4.76 2.04 -18.29
C ASP A 295 -3.44 1.71 -18.99
N ASP A 296 -2.97 2.58 -19.89
CA ASP A 296 -1.73 2.38 -20.65
C ASP A 296 -0.50 3.04 -20.02
N GLY A 297 -0.66 3.74 -18.88
CA GLY A 297 0.43 4.23 -18.05
C GLY A 297 1.13 3.12 -17.28
N PHE A 298 2.37 3.38 -16.85
CA PHE A 298 3.09 2.47 -15.98
C PHE A 298 2.43 2.40 -14.61
N ARG A 299 2.08 1.19 -14.17
CA ARG A 299 1.52 0.91 -12.85
C ARG A 299 1.88 -0.52 -12.44
N GLN A 300 2.08 -0.70 -11.16
CA GLN A 300 2.20 -2.00 -10.51
C GLN A 300 0.92 -2.24 -9.72
N ALA A 301 0.00 -2.97 -10.34
CA ALA A 301 -1.29 -3.27 -9.77
C ALA A 301 -1.19 -4.50 -8.85
N GLY A 302 -2.09 -4.60 -7.91
CA GLY A 302 -2.19 -5.75 -7.03
C GLY A 302 -2.50 -5.36 -5.59
N PHE A 303 -2.20 -6.26 -4.65
CA PHE A 303 -2.45 -6.03 -3.24
C PHE A 303 -1.51 -6.84 -2.33
N ALA A 304 -1.44 -6.39 -1.07
CA ALA A 304 -0.84 -7.17 0.00
C ALA A 304 -1.80 -7.25 1.20
N ILE A 305 -1.80 -8.41 1.86
CA ILE A 305 -2.53 -8.64 3.10
C ILE A 305 -1.52 -8.84 4.21
N TYR A 306 -1.70 -8.13 5.31
CA TYR A 306 -0.81 -8.11 6.45
C TYR A 306 -1.52 -8.60 7.71
N LEU A 307 -0.77 -9.27 8.59
CA LEU A 307 -1.11 -9.35 10.00
C LEU A 307 -0.72 -8.00 10.64
N ASP A 308 -1.64 -7.40 11.38
CA ASP A 308 -1.50 -6.02 11.89
C ASP A 308 -1.65 -5.97 13.42
N PRO A 309 -0.60 -6.36 14.18
CA PRO A 309 -0.56 -6.17 15.62
C PRO A 309 -0.40 -4.68 15.97
N GLY A 310 -1.01 -4.26 17.08
CA GLY A 310 -0.93 -2.88 17.52
C GLY A 310 -1.01 -2.69 19.03
N LEU A 311 -0.53 -1.54 19.45
CA LEU A 311 -0.59 -1.02 20.80
C LEU A 311 -1.19 0.38 20.77
N ILE A 312 -2.09 0.68 21.70
CA ILE A 312 -2.68 2.00 21.86
C ILE A 312 -2.57 2.39 23.34
N ILE A 313 -2.15 3.63 23.60
CA ILE A 313 -2.08 4.19 24.93
C ILE A 313 -2.80 5.54 24.89
N SER A 314 -3.92 5.64 25.65
CA SER A 314 -4.68 6.88 25.77
C SER A 314 -4.61 7.35 27.22
N ARG A 315 -4.01 8.54 27.45
CA ARG A 315 -3.86 9.10 28.80
C ARG A 315 -4.11 10.60 28.79
N GLY A 316 -5.16 11.00 29.47
CA GLY A 316 -5.57 12.39 29.51
C GLY A 316 -5.88 12.94 28.11
N ARG A 317 -5.13 13.95 27.68
CA ARG A 317 -5.31 14.57 26.35
C ARG A 317 -4.46 13.93 25.26
N TYR A 318 -3.62 12.95 25.58
CA TYR A 318 -2.70 12.32 24.64
C TYR A 318 -3.17 10.92 24.25
N THR A 319 -3.02 10.61 22.98
CA THR A 319 -3.15 9.24 22.47
C THR A 319 -1.90 8.89 21.67
N PHE A 320 -1.29 7.77 22.01
CA PHE A 320 -0.20 7.17 21.27
C PHE A 320 -0.67 5.86 20.66
N SER A 321 -0.28 5.58 19.41
CA SER A 321 -0.51 4.29 18.76
C SER A 321 0.75 3.81 18.05
N LEU A 322 0.93 2.49 18.05
CA LEU A 322 2.00 1.80 17.32
C LEU A 322 1.40 0.55 16.69
N SER A 323 1.69 0.31 15.42
CA SER A 323 1.38 -0.99 14.78
C SER A 323 2.55 -1.45 13.90
N GLY A 324 2.65 -2.77 13.74
CA GLY A 324 3.71 -3.42 12.98
C GLY A 324 3.16 -4.41 11.96
N PRO A 325 2.50 -3.95 10.87
CA PRO A 325 1.98 -4.83 9.85
C PRO A 325 3.08 -5.65 9.17
N VAL A 326 2.93 -6.98 9.12
CA VAL A 326 3.83 -7.92 8.45
C VAL A 326 3.07 -8.62 7.33
N ALA A 327 3.62 -8.62 6.12
CA ALA A 327 2.96 -9.20 4.96
C ALA A 327 2.83 -10.72 5.08
N LEU A 328 1.61 -11.22 4.88
CA LEU A 328 1.28 -12.63 4.80
C LEU A 328 1.05 -13.08 3.37
N VAL A 329 0.43 -12.21 2.56
CA VAL A 329 0.11 -12.49 1.16
C VAL A 329 0.47 -11.25 0.36
N ARG A 330 1.09 -11.45 -0.79
CA ARG A 330 1.35 -10.41 -1.79
C ARG A 330 0.92 -10.94 -3.15
N ASN A 331 0.29 -10.11 -3.93
CA ASN A 331 -0.15 -10.43 -5.30
C ASN A 331 0.16 -9.26 -6.21
N GLU A 332 1.09 -9.45 -7.13
CA GLU A 332 1.38 -8.48 -8.19
C GLU A 332 0.56 -8.83 -9.42
N GLU A 333 -0.51 -8.09 -9.65
CA GLU A 333 -1.42 -8.32 -10.78
C GLU A 333 -0.85 -7.75 -12.08
N GLN A 334 -1.12 -8.43 -13.18
CA GLN A 334 -0.71 -7.96 -14.49
C GLN A 334 -1.42 -6.65 -14.85
N SER A 335 -0.65 -5.59 -15.08
CA SER A 335 -1.21 -4.30 -15.51
C SER A 335 -1.84 -4.41 -16.89
N VAL A 336 -2.79 -3.52 -17.21
CA VAL A 336 -3.40 -3.49 -18.55
C VAL A 336 -2.37 -3.28 -19.65
N ARG A 337 -1.35 -2.42 -19.38
CA ARG A 337 -0.25 -2.20 -20.32
C ARG A 337 0.55 -3.47 -20.57
N ASP A 338 0.94 -4.17 -19.50
CA ASP A 338 1.76 -5.38 -19.59
C ASP A 338 0.98 -6.51 -20.26
N ALA A 339 -0.33 -6.62 -19.98
CA ALA A 339 -1.21 -7.56 -20.64
C ALA A 339 -1.30 -7.29 -22.16
N LYS A 340 -1.43 -6.02 -22.58
CA LYS A 340 -1.41 -5.61 -23.98
C LYS A 340 -0.07 -5.91 -24.67
N ALA A 341 1.04 -5.79 -23.92
CA ALA A 341 2.39 -6.07 -24.40
C ALA A 341 2.74 -7.58 -24.37
N GLY A 342 1.89 -8.43 -23.78
CA GLY A 342 2.16 -9.85 -23.61
C GLY A 342 3.32 -10.16 -22.65
N VAL A 343 3.63 -9.24 -21.72
CA VAL A 343 4.72 -9.38 -20.74
C VAL A 343 4.16 -9.59 -19.33
N ARG A 344 4.95 -10.24 -18.49
CA ARG A 344 4.60 -10.40 -17.07
C ARG A 344 4.89 -9.10 -16.31
N SER A 345 4.01 -8.76 -15.38
CA SER A 345 4.28 -7.74 -14.38
C SER A 345 5.13 -8.32 -13.25
N PHE A 346 6.08 -7.51 -12.78
CA PHE A 346 6.90 -7.82 -11.62
C PHE A 346 6.88 -6.62 -10.70
N GLY A 347 6.71 -6.84 -9.40
CA GLY A 347 6.69 -5.79 -8.42
C GLY A 347 6.73 -6.31 -7.00
N GLY A 348 6.62 -5.42 -6.04
CA GLY A 348 6.61 -5.78 -4.63
C GLY A 348 5.81 -4.80 -3.81
N PHE A 349 5.01 -5.33 -2.91
CA PHE A 349 4.42 -4.59 -1.81
C PHE A 349 5.37 -4.64 -0.61
N ALA A 350 5.13 -3.79 0.39
CA ALA A 350 5.94 -3.77 1.59
C ALA A 350 6.02 -5.16 2.24
N ASP A 351 7.22 -5.56 2.66
CA ASP A 351 7.44 -6.77 3.43
C ASP A 351 6.89 -6.58 4.84
N PHE A 352 7.14 -5.40 5.40
CA PHE A 352 6.57 -4.96 6.67
C PHE A 352 6.49 -3.44 6.74
N LEU A 353 5.70 -2.98 7.69
CA LEU A 353 5.52 -1.58 8.02
C LEU A 353 5.74 -1.37 9.53
N ILE A 354 6.15 -0.17 9.91
CA ILE A 354 6.03 0.33 11.27
C ILE A 354 5.22 1.61 11.17
N VAL A 355 4.10 1.67 11.90
CA VAL A 355 3.23 2.84 11.92
C VAL A 355 3.07 3.30 13.35
N ALA A 356 3.48 4.52 13.62
CA ALA A 356 3.34 5.14 14.93
C ALA A 356 2.59 6.48 14.81
N SER A 357 1.81 6.83 15.81
CA SER A 357 1.24 8.16 15.89
C SER A 357 1.13 8.64 17.34
N ILE A 358 1.18 9.94 17.49
CA ILE A 358 0.84 10.62 18.74
C ILE A 358 -0.13 11.76 18.42
N SER A 359 -1.19 11.89 19.20
CA SER A 359 -2.09 13.03 19.10
C SER A 359 -2.33 13.69 20.45
N ARG A 360 -2.70 14.97 20.40
CA ARG A 360 -3.06 15.76 21.56
C ARG A 360 -4.33 16.56 21.28
N ARG A 361 -5.26 16.46 22.20
CA ARG A 361 -6.52 17.23 22.20
C ARG A 361 -6.36 18.53 23.01
N PHE A 362 -6.94 19.61 22.50
CA PHE A 362 -6.89 20.95 23.11
C PHE A 362 -8.30 21.48 23.37
#